data_0ee824492fdb0c5fb94c2c043a525e28
#
_entry.id   0ee824492fdb0c5fb94c2c043a525e28
#
_cell.length_a   1.000
_cell.length_b   1.000
_cell.length_c   1.000
_cell.angle_alpha   90.00
_cell.angle_beta   90.00
_cell.angle_gamma   90.00
#
_symmetry.space_group_name_H-M   'P 1'
#
loop_
_entity.id
_entity.type
_entity.pdbx_description
1 polymer ?
#
loop_
_entity_poly.entity_id
_entity_poly.type
_entity_poly.pdbx_seq_one_letter_code
_entity_poly.pdbx_strand_id
1 'polypeptide(L)'
;TLLTVFTISASFEIAGRMRGGTGTFGWIRALPWGRPMVLATGLAFLMLFWGGGGGLINMSYGMNAMVHNTSWVTAHFHLIFGGTVVIMYFAIAYAMWPSITGRAFPSLKPLTLQLWLWFVGMMVMTLPWHYTGLQGQWRRVAAFDYSDPMIASWGPWVIVSLIGGIILTVSALLFIYNLAMLHRSGAPQSAAEVPYAEAVHPPARVPASLNGFGLWNILVALLMAVAYGYPIAQFFIDPP
;
A
#
# COMPACT_ATOMS: atom_id res chain seq x y z
N THR A 1 11.14 1.29 12.07
CA THR A 1 11.29 0.15 11.11
C THR A 1 11.71 -1.13 11.84
N LEU A 2 12.82 -1.13 12.61
CA LEU A 2 13.29 -2.36 13.30
C LEU A 2 12.24 -2.93 14.26
N LEU A 3 11.64 -2.11 15.11
CA LEU A 3 10.60 -2.56 16.04
C LEU A 3 9.42 -3.19 15.28
N THR A 4 8.96 -2.58 14.20
CA THR A 4 7.87 -3.10 13.36
C THR A 4 8.25 -4.45 12.75
N VAL A 5 9.48 -4.59 12.22
CA VAL A 5 9.99 -5.83 11.65
C VAL A 5 9.97 -6.95 12.70
N PHE A 6 10.51 -6.71 13.89
CA PHE A 6 10.53 -7.70 14.98
C PHE A 6 9.12 -8.07 15.43
N THR A 7 8.22 -7.10 15.59
CA THR A 7 6.85 -7.35 16.06
C THR A 7 6.06 -8.20 15.05
N ILE A 8 6.13 -7.87 13.76
CA ILE A 8 5.45 -8.65 12.72
C ILE A 8 6.05 -10.06 12.60
N SER A 9 7.37 -10.17 12.59
CA SER A 9 8.04 -11.47 12.51
C SER A 9 7.70 -12.36 13.69
N ALA A 10 7.73 -11.84 14.92
CA ALA A 10 7.34 -12.56 16.12
C ALA A 10 5.86 -12.97 16.08
N SER A 11 4.97 -12.10 15.66
CA SER A 11 3.54 -12.41 15.51
C SER A 11 3.29 -13.55 14.52
N PHE A 12 3.99 -13.53 13.38
CA PHE A 12 3.91 -14.60 12.38
C PHE A 12 4.48 -15.91 12.90
N GLU A 13 5.62 -15.87 13.59
CA GLU A 13 6.21 -17.06 14.19
C GLU A 13 5.28 -17.68 15.24
N ILE A 14 4.76 -16.88 16.16
CA ILE A 14 3.80 -17.35 17.17
C ILE A 14 2.59 -17.99 16.49
N ALA A 15 1.97 -17.29 15.55
CA ALA A 15 0.81 -17.81 14.82
C ALA A 15 1.10 -19.11 14.07
N GLY A 16 2.26 -19.21 13.42
CA GLY A 16 2.66 -20.42 12.70
C GLY A 16 2.97 -21.59 13.65
N ARG A 17 3.61 -21.35 14.79
CA ARG A 17 3.86 -22.36 15.81
C ARG A 17 2.58 -22.85 16.48
N MET A 18 1.65 -21.97 16.77
CA MET A 18 0.32 -22.34 17.27
C MET A 18 -0.45 -23.25 16.30
N ARG A 19 -0.13 -23.20 15.02
CA ARG A 19 -0.69 -24.05 13.96
C ARG A 19 0.12 -25.33 13.71
N GLY A 20 1.06 -25.65 14.60
CA GLY A 20 1.86 -26.88 14.53
C GLY A 20 3.11 -26.77 13.67
N GLY A 21 3.54 -25.58 13.29
CA GLY A 21 4.80 -25.36 12.57
C GLY A 21 6.01 -25.64 13.47
N THR A 22 6.85 -26.59 13.09
CA THR A 22 8.05 -27.01 13.82
C THR A 22 9.33 -26.66 13.07
N GLY A 23 10.46 -26.62 13.78
CA GLY A 23 11.77 -26.31 13.21
C GLY A 23 11.93 -24.82 12.86
N THR A 24 13.07 -24.47 12.24
CA THR A 24 13.49 -23.08 12.03
C THR A 24 12.53 -22.31 11.10
N PHE A 25 12.01 -22.92 10.04
CA PHE A 25 11.15 -22.28 9.05
C PHE A 25 9.78 -22.95 8.87
N GLY A 26 9.49 -24.01 9.65
CA GLY A 26 8.22 -24.75 9.54
C GLY A 26 7.00 -23.88 9.88
N TRP A 27 7.16 -22.90 10.76
CA TRP A 27 6.12 -21.97 11.12
C TRP A 27 5.67 -21.09 9.93
N ILE A 28 6.56 -20.72 9.00
CA ILE A 28 6.20 -19.97 7.79
C ILE A 28 5.23 -20.79 6.93
N ARG A 29 5.50 -22.10 6.75
CA ARG A 29 4.66 -22.98 5.95
C ARG A 29 3.31 -23.27 6.61
N ALA A 30 3.25 -23.23 7.94
CA ALA A 30 2.02 -23.45 8.69
C ALA A 30 1.06 -22.25 8.68
N LEU A 31 1.50 -21.07 8.22
CA LEU A 31 0.64 -19.90 8.10
C LEU A 31 -0.41 -20.09 7.00
N PRO A 32 -1.64 -19.60 7.20
CA PRO A 32 -2.74 -19.75 6.25
C PRO A 32 -2.63 -18.74 5.10
N TRP A 33 -1.67 -18.90 4.22
CA TRP A 33 -1.40 -18.00 3.09
C TRP A 33 -2.56 -17.83 2.12
N GLY A 34 -3.53 -18.74 2.11
CA GLY A 34 -4.78 -18.60 1.36
C GLY A 34 -5.75 -17.56 1.94
N ARG A 35 -5.50 -17.02 3.15
CA ARG A 35 -6.28 -15.94 3.75
C ARG A 35 -5.74 -14.59 3.28
N PRO A 36 -6.57 -13.72 2.66
CA PRO A 36 -6.12 -12.43 2.12
C PRO A 36 -5.37 -11.56 3.14
N MET A 37 -5.83 -11.49 4.39
CA MET A 37 -5.18 -10.69 5.43
C MET A 37 -3.76 -11.20 5.73
N VAL A 38 -3.57 -12.51 5.87
CA VAL A 38 -2.25 -13.10 6.16
C VAL A 38 -1.30 -12.90 4.99
N LEU A 39 -1.79 -13.17 3.77
CA LEU A 39 -1.01 -12.96 2.55
C LEU A 39 -0.60 -11.50 2.41
N ALA A 40 -1.54 -10.57 2.50
CA ALA A 40 -1.26 -9.14 2.36
C ALA A 40 -0.24 -8.66 3.40
N THR A 41 -0.36 -9.09 4.67
CA THR A 41 0.61 -8.71 5.71
C THR A 41 2.00 -9.25 5.40
N GLY A 42 2.12 -10.48 4.89
CA GLY A 42 3.40 -11.04 4.46
C GLY A 42 4.02 -10.28 3.28
N LEU A 43 3.22 -9.98 2.26
CA LEU A 43 3.67 -9.21 1.09
C LEU A 43 4.00 -7.76 1.47
N ALA A 44 3.19 -7.12 2.32
CA ALA A 44 3.48 -5.80 2.86
C ALA A 44 4.80 -5.79 3.64
N PHE A 45 5.05 -6.82 4.43
CA PHE A 45 6.31 -6.96 5.18
C PHE A 45 7.53 -7.05 4.27
N LEU A 46 7.45 -7.81 3.17
CA LEU A 46 8.53 -7.89 2.18
C LEU A 46 8.79 -6.53 1.52
N MET A 47 7.73 -5.81 1.14
CA MET A 47 7.86 -4.47 0.56
C MET A 47 8.39 -3.46 1.59
N LEU A 48 7.95 -3.54 2.84
CA LEU A 48 8.46 -2.70 3.93
C LEU A 48 9.95 -2.96 4.20
N PHE A 49 10.39 -4.21 4.17
CA PHE A 49 11.78 -4.57 4.36
C PHE A 49 12.66 -3.97 3.25
N TRP A 50 12.27 -4.15 2.00
CA TRP A 50 12.99 -3.61 0.86
C TRP A 50 12.93 -2.08 0.81
N GLY A 51 11.76 -1.51 0.92
CA GLY A 51 11.56 -0.06 0.95
C GLY A 51 12.24 0.61 2.15
N GLY A 52 12.22 -0.05 3.32
CA GLY A 52 12.92 0.40 4.52
C GLY A 52 14.43 0.44 4.32
N GLY A 53 15.01 -0.54 3.62
CA GLY A 53 16.41 -0.52 3.19
C GLY A 53 16.74 0.71 2.33
N GLY A 54 15.88 1.04 1.37
CA GLY A 54 15.97 2.29 0.60
C GLY A 54 15.93 3.55 1.48
N GLY A 55 15.11 3.53 2.52
CA GLY A 55 15.03 4.60 3.51
C GLY A 55 16.29 4.77 4.36
N LEU A 56 16.98 3.68 4.70
CA LEU A 56 18.27 3.76 5.39
C LEU A 56 19.32 4.48 4.54
N ILE A 57 19.33 4.25 3.23
CA ILE A 57 20.19 4.97 2.29
C ILE A 57 19.82 6.46 2.26
N ASN A 58 18.52 6.79 2.20
CA ASN A 58 18.06 8.17 2.20
C ASN A 58 18.40 8.93 3.51
N MET A 59 18.47 8.26 4.65
CA MET A 59 18.81 8.90 5.92
C MET A 59 20.32 9.07 6.15
N SER A 60 21.15 8.34 5.41
CA SER A 60 22.60 8.48 5.45
C SER A 60 23.04 9.71 4.66
N TYR A 61 23.67 10.70 5.30
CA TYR A 61 24.04 11.95 4.65
C TYR A 61 24.87 11.75 3.37
N GLY A 62 25.92 10.93 3.45
CA GLY A 62 26.80 10.67 2.32
C GLY A 62 26.11 9.93 1.16
N MET A 63 25.30 8.91 1.48
CA MET A 63 24.54 8.16 0.47
C MET A 63 23.41 8.99 -0.11
N ASN A 64 22.71 9.76 0.74
CA ASN A 64 21.63 10.63 0.29
C ASN A 64 22.12 11.71 -0.69
N ALA A 65 23.34 12.24 -0.50
CA ALA A 65 23.92 13.20 -1.43
C ALA A 65 24.01 12.65 -2.87
N MET A 66 24.19 11.33 -3.03
CA MET A 66 24.25 10.67 -4.35
C MET A 66 22.86 10.41 -4.95
N VAL A 67 21.87 10.07 -4.12
CA VAL A 67 20.54 9.64 -4.60
C VAL A 67 19.46 10.72 -4.45
N HIS A 68 19.79 11.83 -3.81
CA HIS A 68 18.87 12.95 -3.61
C HIS A 68 18.35 13.50 -4.95
N ASN A 69 17.07 13.77 -5.04
CA ASN A 69 16.37 14.21 -6.26
C ASN A 69 16.43 13.24 -7.45
N THR A 70 16.85 11.99 -7.25
CA THR A 70 16.79 10.95 -8.28
C THR A 70 15.53 10.09 -8.15
N SER A 71 15.30 9.22 -9.14
CA SER A 71 14.22 8.21 -9.14
C SER A 71 14.32 7.21 -8.00
N TRP A 72 15.47 7.10 -7.33
CA TRP A 72 15.65 6.31 -6.10
C TRP A 72 14.65 6.72 -5.02
N VAL A 73 14.53 8.03 -4.76
CA VAL A 73 13.61 8.53 -3.74
C VAL A 73 12.16 8.23 -4.11
N THR A 74 11.83 8.35 -5.40
CA THR A 74 10.49 8.00 -5.92
C THR A 74 10.21 6.51 -5.73
N ALA A 75 11.15 5.64 -6.07
CA ALA A 75 11.05 4.21 -5.89
C ALA A 75 10.82 3.81 -4.42
N HIS A 76 11.64 4.38 -3.52
CA HIS A 76 11.53 4.15 -2.09
C HIS A 76 10.13 4.44 -1.55
N PHE A 77 9.63 5.65 -1.74
CA PHE A 77 8.34 6.00 -1.14
C PHE A 77 7.15 5.32 -1.83
N HIS A 78 7.22 5.02 -3.13
CA HIS A 78 6.18 4.24 -3.79
C HIS A 78 6.11 2.82 -3.23
N LEU A 79 7.24 2.20 -2.93
CA LEU A 79 7.27 0.88 -2.34
C LEU A 79 6.73 0.88 -0.89
N ILE A 80 6.98 1.94 -0.12
CA ILE A 80 6.42 2.08 1.23
C ILE A 80 4.93 2.42 1.16
N PHE A 81 4.54 3.52 0.51
CA PHE A 81 3.13 3.94 0.50
C PHE A 81 2.30 3.13 -0.49
N GLY A 82 2.67 3.11 -1.77
CA GLY A 82 1.94 2.39 -2.79
C GLY A 82 1.98 0.88 -2.60
N GLY A 83 3.11 0.35 -2.14
CA GLY A 83 3.28 -1.06 -1.83
C GLY A 83 2.67 -1.43 -0.48
N THR A 84 3.41 -1.13 0.60
CA THR A 84 3.10 -1.63 1.95
C THR A 84 1.76 -1.12 2.47
N VAL A 85 1.48 0.18 2.38
CA VAL A 85 0.26 0.75 2.98
C VAL A 85 -0.97 0.39 2.16
N VAL A 86 -0.91 0.53 0.83
CA VAL A 86 -2.08 0.28 -0.03
C VAL A 86 -2.49 -1.19 -0.03
N ILE A 87 -1.55 -2.14 -0.02
CA ILE A 87 -1.90 -3.57 0.05
C ILE A 87 -2.62 -3.91 1.37
N MET A 88 -2.28 -3.21 2.47
CA MET A 88 -2.98 -3.36 3.73
C MET A 88 -4.40 -2.77 3.68
N TYR A 89 -4.62 -1.67 2.95
CA TYR A 89 -5.97 -1.14 2.73
C TYR A 89 -6.83 -2.13 1.95
N PHE A 90 -6.30 -2.81 0.93
CA PHE A 90 -7.03 -3.88 0.24
C PHE A 90 -7.39 -5.02 1.21
N ALA A 91 -6.44 -5.45 2.04
CA ALA A 91 -6.69 -6.51 3.01
C ALA A 91 -7.75 -6.13 4.05
N ILE A 92 -7.71 -4.90 4.57
CA ILE A 92 -8.70 -4.37 5.50
C ILE A 92 -10.08 -4.32 4.82
N ALA A 93 -10.15 -3.84 3.58
CA ALA A 93 -11.39 -3.84 2.82
C ALA A 93 -11.95 -5.27 2.67
N TYR A 94 -11.13 -6.24 2.29
CA TYR A 94 -11.54 -7.63 2.19
C TYR A 94 -11.98 -8.27 3.53
N ALA A 95 -11.42 -7.81 4.64
CA ALA A 95 -11.81 -8.29 5.97
C ALA A 95 -13.12 -7.65 6.47
N MET A 96 -13.30 -6.35 6.23
CA MET A 96 -14.42 -5.59 6.80
C MET A 96 -15.66 -5.58 5.91
N TRP A 97 -15.50 -5.58 4.59
CA TRP A 97 -16.62 -5.46 3.64
C TRP A 97 -17.68 -6.56 3.77
N PRO A 98 -17.32 -7.84 4.02
CA PRO A 98 -18.28 -8.89 4.33
C PRO A 98 -19.16 -8.56 5.54
N SER A 99 -18.57 -8.04 6.61
CA SER A 99 -19.32 -7.67 7.82
C SER A 99 -20.26 -6.46 7.60
N ILE A 100 -19.81 -5.47 6.80
CA ILE A 100 -20.60 -4.29 6.46
C ILE A 100 -21.78 -4.66 5.56
N THR A 101 -21.58 -5.57 4.61
CA THR A 101 -22.61 -5.94 3.62
C THR A 101 -23.46 -7.13 4.03
N GLY A 102 -23.09 -7.86 5.08
CA GLY A 102 -23.73 -9.12 5.47
C GLY A 102 -23.60 -10.23 4.43
N ARG A 103 -22.52 -10.23 3.64
CA ARG A 103 -22.28 -11.18 2.55
C ARG A 103 -20.87 -11.74 2.60
N ALA A 104 -20.70 -13.02 2.25
CA ALA A 104 -19.41 -13.68 2.14
C ALA A 104 -18.90 -13.66 0.69
N PHE A 105 -17.58 -13.54 0.50
CA PHE A 105 -16.99 -13.71 -0.83
C PHE A 105 -17.21 -15.13 -1.34
N PRO A 106 -17.62 -15.30 -2.61
CA PRO A 106 -17.82 -16.63 -3.20
C PRO A 106 -16.54 -17.47 -3.24
N SER A 107 -15.40 -16.82 -3.39
CA SER A 107 -14.07 -17.45 -3.42
C SER A 107 -13.00 -16.48 -2.92
N LEU A 108 -12.00 -16.99 -2.23
CA LEU A 108 -10.82 -16.20 -1.79
C LEU A 108 -9.71 -16.16 -2.87
N LYS A 109 -9.76 -17.01 -3.89
CA LYS A 109 -8.72 -17.08 -4.92
C LYS A 109 -8.56 -15.78 -5.72
N PRO A 110 -9.62 -15.11 -6.20
CA PRO A 110 -9.47 -13.82 -6.89
C PRO A 110 -8.91 -12.71 -5.98
N LEU A 111 -9.20 -12.75 -4.68
CA LEU A 111 -8.68 -11.81 -3.70
C LEU A 111 -7.17 -11.97 -3.53
N THR A 112 -6.72 -13.22 -3.35
CA THR A 112 -5.28 -13.51 -3.23
C THR A 112 -4.54 -13.25 -4.54
N LEU A 113 -5.13 -13.53 -5.69
CA LEU A 113 -4.56 -13.18 -7.00
C LEU A 113 -4.35 -11.66 -7.12
N GLN A 114 -5.36 -10.87 -6.74
CA GLN A 114 -5.27 -9.42 -6.76
C GLN A 114 -4.10 -8.90 -5.91
N LEU A 115 -3.92 -9.43 -4.70
CA LEU A 115 -2.82 -9.05 -3.80
C LEU A 115 -1.45 -9.42 -4.38
N TRP A 116 -1.33 -10.59 -5.01
CA TRP A 116 -0.10 -10.98 -5.72
C TRP A 116 0.19 -10.07 -6.91
N LEU A 117 -0.82 -9.73 -7.71
CA LEU A 117 -0.64 -8.80 -8.82
C LEU A 117 -0.19 -7.42 -8.33
N TRP A 118 -0.76 -6.94 -7.20
CA TRP A 118 -0.32 -5.68 -6.61
C TRP A 118 1.14 -5.74 -6.19
N PHE A 119 1.54 -6.78 -5.47
CA PHE A 119 2.93 -6.96 -5.05
C PHE A 119 3.88 -7.04 -6.24
N VAL A 120 3.59 -7.90 -7.22
CA VAL A 120 4.44 -8.06 -8.41
C VAL A 120 4.51 -6.75 -9.20
N GLY A 121 3.38 -6.08 -9.41
CA GLY A 121 3.32 -4.80 -10.10
C GLY A 121 4.17 -3.73 -9.41
N MET A 122 4.10 -3.64 -8.07
CA MET A 122 4.93 -2.72 -7.29
C MET A 122 6.42 -3.02 -7.43
N MET A 123 6.81 -4.30 -7.36
CA MET A 123 8.23 -4.69 -7.52
C MET A 123 8.71 -4.39 -8.94
N VAL A 124 7.95 -4.78 -9.97
CA VAL A 124 8.31 -4.55 -11.39
C VAL A 124 8.37 -3.06 -11.72
N MET A 125 7.53 -2.23 -11.10
CA MET A 125 7.54 -0.78 -11.31
C MET A 125 8.72 -0.10 -10.60
N THR A 126 8.98 -0.47 -9.34
CA THR A 126 9.89 0.31 -8.47
C THR A 126 11.33 -0.15 -8.52
N LEU A 127 11.62 -1.43 -8.80
CA LEU A 127 13.01 -1.91 -8.91
C LEU A 127 13.80 -1.21 -10.01
N PRO A 128 13.25 -1.01 -11.23
CA PRO A 128 13.91 -0.19 -12.25
C PRO A 128 14.19 1.24 -11.80
N TRP A 129 13.28 1.87 -11.06
CA TRP A 129 13.50 3.23 -10.55
C TRP A 129 14.61 3.31 -9.49
N HIS A 130 14.79 2.28 -8.67
CA HIS A 130 15.94 2.21 -7.78
C HIS A 130 17.23 2.14 -8.59
N TYR A 131 17.26 1.29 -9.62
CA TYR A 131 18.43 1.12 -10.48
C TYR A 131 18.76 2.41 -11.25
N THR A 132 17.80 2.99 -11.97
CA THR A 132 18.03 4.21 -12.73
C THR A 132 18.30 5.41 -11.84
N GLY A 133 17.75 5.43 -10.63
CA GLY A 133 18.06 6.42 -9.61
C GLY A 133 19.52 6.40 -9.16
N LEU A 134 20.15 5.20 -9.06
CA LEU A 134 21.59 5.07 -8.83
C LEU A 134 22.42 5.55 -10.01
N GLN A 135 21.87 5.51 -11.23
CA GLN A 135 22.48 6.05 -12.43
C GLN A 135 22.24 7.56 -12.59
N GLY A 136 21.60 8.20 -11.63
CA GLY A 136 21.37 9.64 -11.66
C GLY A 136 20.09 10.09 -12.39
N GLN A 137 19.18 9.17 -12.76
CA GLN A 137 17.89 9.57 -13.35
C GLN A 137 17.15 10.51 -12.42
N TRP A 138 16.90 11.73 -12.89
CA TRP A 138 16.22 12.76 -12.12
C TRP A 138 14.74 12.44 -11.94
N ARG A 139 14.18 12.85 -10.81
CA ARG A 139 12.73 12.91 -10.58
C ARG A 139 12.19 14.32 -10.89
N ARG A 140 10.89 14.42 -11.16
CA ARG A 140 10.16 15.71 -11.30
C ARG A 140 10.66 16.59 -12.47
N VAL A 141 11.13 15.97 -13.53
CA VAL A 141 11.42 16.69 -14.79
C VAL A 141 10.21 16.65 -15.69
N ALA A 142 9.97 17.74 -16.43
CA ALA A 142 8.84 17.83 -17.33
C ALA A 142 9.01 16.96 -18.59
N ALA A 143 10.25 16.86 -19.07
CA ALA A 143 10.59 16.06 -20.24
C ALA A 143 12.04 15.57 -20.16
N PHE A 144 12.31 14.41 -20.75
CA PHE A 144 13.67 13.89 -20.98
C PHE A 144 14.02 14.02 -22.45
N ASP A 145 15.22 14.49 -22.73
CA ASP A 145 15.77 14.46 -24.08
C ASP A 145 16.40 13.09 -24.35
N TYR A 146 15.64 12.19 -24.96
CA TYR A 146 16.11 10.84 -25.29
C TYR A 146 17.14 10.80 -26.44
N SER A 147 17.53 11.94 -27.02
CA SER A 147 18.67 12.02 -27.93
C SER A 147 20.02 11.97 -27.18
N ASP A 148 20.03 12.30 -25.88
CA ASP A 148 21.19 12.11 -25.00
C ASP A 148 21.42 10.61 -24.74
N PRO A 149 22.61 10.07 -25.05
CA PRO A 149 22.92 8.65 -24.87
C PRO A 149 22.76 8.16 -23.44
N MET A 150 23.03 9.00 -22.44
CA MET A 150 22.85 8.66 -21.02
C MET A 150 21.35 8.49 -20.72
N ILE A 151 20.52 9.43 -21.14
CA ILE A 151 19.07 9.40 -20.93
C ILE A 151 18.43 8.25 -21.72
N ALA A 152 18.87 8.02 -22.96
CA ALA A 152 18.42 6.91 -23.79
C ALA A 152 18.68 5.55 -23.12
N SER A 153 19.75 5.41 -22.35
CA SER A 153 20.08 4.18 -21.62
C SER A 153 19.04 3.79 -20.56
N TRP A 154 18.23 4.74 -20.07
CA TRP A 154 17.15 4.47 -19.12
C TRP A 154 15.86 3.94 -19.78
N GLY A 155 15.74 4.10 -21.11
CA GLY A 155 14.53 3.74 -21.87
C GLY A 155 14.01 2.33 -21.60
N PRO A 156 14.83 1.26 -21.68
CA PRO A 156 14.39 -0.10 -21.37
C PRO A 156 13.81 -0.24 -19.96
N TRP A 157 14.38 0.42 -18.97
CA TRP A 157 13.94 0.38 -17.59
C TRP A 157 12.61 1.13 -17.37
N VAL A 158 12.40 2.21 -18.12
CA VAL A 158 11.11 2.92 -18.16
C VAL A 158 10.00 2.01 -18.71
N ILE A 159 10.30 1.21 -19.76
CA ILE A 159 9.36 0.24 -20.31
C ILE A 159 9.02 -0.84 -19.28
N VAL A 160 10.01 -1.38 -18.55
CA VAL A 160 9.77 -2.36 -17.49
C VAL A 160 8.88 -1.75 -16.40
N SER A 161 9.13 -0.50 -16.00
CA SER A 161 8.28 0.21 -15.03
C SER A 161 6.85 0.41 -15.54
N LEU A 162 6.67 0.70 -16.82
CA LEU A 162 5.34 0.80 -17.45
C LEU A 162 4.58 -0.53 -17.37
N ILE A 163 5.25 -1.67 -17.62
CA ILE A 163 4.66 -3.00 -17.46
C ILE A 163 4.18 -3.19 -16.01
N GLY A 164 5.00 -2.79 -15.02
CA GLY A 164 4.59 -2.79 -13.62
C GLY A 164 3.33 -1.96 -13.37
N GLY A 165 3.24 -0.77 -13.95
CA GLY A 165 2.04 0.10 -13.88
C GLY A 165 0.79 -0.54 -14.50
N ILE A 166 0.95 -1.25 -15.61
CA ILE A 166 -0.17 -2.00 -16.24
C ILE A 166 -0.65 -3.11 -15.30
N ILE A 167 0.27 -3.88 -14.71
CA ILE A 167 -0.06 -4.94 -13.74
C ILE A 167 -0.82 -4.35 -12.55
N LEU A 168 -0.39 -3.19 -12.02
CA LEU A 168 -1.08 -2.49 -10.92
C LEU A 168 -2.48 -2.06 -11.32
N THR A 169 -2.66 -1.55 -12.54
CA THR A 169 -3.97 -1.16 -13.06
C THR A 169 -4.90 -2.37 -13.13
N VAL A 170 -4.43 -3.49 -13.66
CA VAL A 170 -5.20 -4.75 -13.69
C VAL A 170 -5.56 -5.21 -12.27
N SER A 171 -4.62 -5.11 -11.33
CA SER A 171 -4.86 -5.44 -9.92
C SER A 171 -5.93 -4.53 -9.29
N ALA A 172 -5.89 -3.22 -9.55
CA ALA A 172 -6.88 -2.27 -9.04
C ALA A 172 -8.28 -2.56 -9.62
N LEU A 173 -8.38 -2.86 -10.91
CA LEU A 173 -9.65 -3.24 -11.55
C LEU A 173 -10.19 -4.56 -10.97
N LEU A 174 -9.32 -5.52 -10.71
CA LEU A 174 -9.68 -6.79 -10.06
C LEU A 174 -10.16 -6.58 -8.62
N PHE A 175 -9.58 -5.62 -7.87
CA PHE A 175 -10.09 -5.24 -6.56
C PHE A 175 -11.54 -4.74 -6.62
N ILE A 176 -11.82 -3.80 -7.52
CA ILE A 176 -13.18 -3.27 -7.74
C ILE A 176 -14.14 -4.40 -8.15
N TYR A 177 -13.71 -5.26 -9.06
CA TYR A 177 -14.48 -6.42 -9.49
C TYR A 177 -14.80 -7.36 -8.31
N ASN A 178 -13.83 -7.67 -7.47
CA ASN A 178 -14.03 -8.53 -6.30
C ASN A 178 -15.10 -7.96 -5.35
N LEU A 179 -15.09 -6.65 -5.08
CA LEU A 179 -16.11 -6.00 -4.27
C LEU A 179 -17.48 -6.03 -4.95
N ALA A 180 -17.55 -5.80 -6.26
CA ALA A 180 -18.79 -5.89 -7.02
C ALA A 180 -19.37 -7.31 -7.02
N MET A 181 -18.53 -8.34 -7.12
CA MET A 181 -18.94 -9.74 -7.07
C MET A 181 -19.45 -10.13 -5.67
N LEU A 182 -18.92 -9.57 -4.59
CA LEU A 182 -19.48 -9.75 -3.26
C LEU A 182 -20.95 -9.28 -3.20
N HIS A 183 -21.26 -8.12 -3.77
CA HIS A 183 -22.62 -7.59 -3.82
C HIS A 183 -23.58 -8.42 -4.68
N ARG A 184 -23.09 -8.96 -5.80
CA ARG A 184 -23.92 -9.70 -6.78
C ARG A 184 -24.15 -11.14 -6.40
N SER A 185 -23.12 -11.85 -5.97
CA SER A 185 -23.15 -13.32 -5.80
C SER A 185 -22.64 -13.79 -4.44
N GLY A 186 -22.37 -12.87 -3.51
CA GLY A 186 -21.99 -13.23 -2.15
C GLY A 186 -23.16 -13.88 -1.41
N ALA A 187 -22.89 -15.03 -0.78
CA ALA A 187 -23.87 -15.69 0.08
C ALA A 187 -24.19 -14.83 1.32
N PRO A 188 -25.42 -14.82 1.82
CA PRO A 188 -25.74 -14.17 3.07
C PRO A 188 -24.83 -14.69 4.20
N GLN A 189 -24.28 -13.78 4.98
CA GLN A 189 -23.47 -14.09 6.16
C GLN A 189 -24.00 -13.26 7.32
N SER A 190 -24.12 -13.86 8.51
CA SER A 190 -24.37 -13.06 9.72
C SER A 190 -23.23 -12.07 9.90
N ALA A 191 -23.56 -10.83 10.27
CA ALA A 191 -22.55 -9.85 10.63
C ALA A 191 -21.66 -10.45 11.73
N ALA A 192 -20.36 -10.55 11.45
CA ALA A 192 -19.44 -10.98 12.48
C ALA A 192 -19.41 -9.88 13.56
N GLU A 193 -19.62 -10.26 14.80
CA GLU A 193 -19.35 -9.35 15.90
C GLU A 193 -17.87 -8.97 15.84
N VAL A 194 -17.60 -7.70 15.60
CA VAL A 194 -16.24 -7.17 15.69
C VAL A 194 -15.97 -6.93 17.17
N PRO A 195 -15.06 -7.70 17.80
CA PRO A 195 -14.74 -7.45 19.19
C PRO A 195 -14.02 -6.10 19.29
N TYR A 196 -14.66 -5.14 19.92
CA TYR A 196 -14.04 -3.88 20.27
C TYR A 196 -13.38 -4.00 21.64
N ALA A 197 -12.16 -3.48 21.76
CA ALA A 197 -11.58 -3.30 23.07
C ALA A 197 -12.36 -2.21 23.81
N GLU A 198 -12.84 -2.53 25.00
CA GLU A 198 -13.48 -1.53 25.86
C GLU A 198 -12.45 -0.48 26.28
N ALA A 199 -12.86 0.79 26.28
CA ALA A 199 -12.01 1.85 26.78
C ALA A 199 -11.78 1.68 28.28
N VAL A 200 -10.53 1.71 28.73
CA VAL A 200 -10.18 1.59 30.15
C VAL A 200 -10.84 2.69 30.99
N HIS A 201 -11.00 3.87 30.42
CA HIS A 201 -11.70 5.01 31.00
C HIS A 201 -12.64 5.62 29.95
N PRO A 202 -13.82 5.04 29.74
CA PRO A 202 -14.77 5.60 28.79
C PRO A 202 -15.25 6.98 29.28
N PRO A 203 -15.27 8.00 28.41
CA PRO A 203 -15.80 9.30 28.80
C PRO A 203 -17.27 9.19 29.15
N ALA A 204 -17.68 9.80 30.26
CA ALA A 204 -19.07 9.75 30.75
C ALA A 204 -20.07 10.36 29.75
N ARG A 205 -19.64 11.33 28.96
CA ARG A 205 -20.42 11.93 27.86
C ARG A 205 -19.49 12.39 26.74
N VAL A 206 -19.86 12.09 25.52
CA VAL A 206 -19.23 12.65 24.31
C VAL A 206 -20.24 13.57 23.65
N PRO A 207 -19.93 14.85 23.39
CA PRO A 207 -20.80 15.75 22.66
C PRO A 207 -21.18 15.12 21.30
N ALA A 208 -22.46 15.19 20.92
CA ALA A 208 -22.95 14.61 19.68
C ALA A 208 -22.23 15.17 18.43
N SER A 209 -21.82 16.43 18.48
CA SER A 209 -21.02 17.07 17.42
C SER A 209 -19.65 16.43 17.20
N LEU A 210 -19.03 15.86 18.23
CA LEU A 210 -17.74 15.19 18.14
C LEU A 210 -17.87 13.69 17.85
N ASN A 211 -19.02 13.10 18.20
CA ASN A 211 -19.27 11.66 18.03
C ASN A 211 -19.75 11.29 16.61
N GLY A 212 -20.17 12.27 15.82
CA GLY A 212 -20.59 12.08 14.44
C GLY A 212 -19.57 12.60 13.42
N PHE A 213 -19.64 12.11 12.19
CA PHE A 213 -18.74 12.56 11.11
C PHE A 213 -19.04 13.95 10.55
N GLY A 214 -20.20 14.56 10.87
CA GLY A 214 -20.65 15.83 10.28
C GLY A 214 -19.66 16.98 10.49
N LEU A 215 -19.27 17.25 11.74
CA LEU A 215 -18.30 18.30 12.06
C LEU A 215 -16.94 18.04 11.41
N TRP A 216 -16.46 16.80 11.48
CA TRP A 216 -15.16 16.42 10.93
C TRP A 216 -15.12 16.56 9.40
N ASN A 217 -16.18 16.17 8.71
CA ASN A 217 -16.30 16.35 7.25
C ASN A 217 -16.30 17.82 6.86
N ILE A 218 -17.00 18.69 7.60
CA ILE A 218 -16.98 20.15 7.38
C ILE A 218 -15.56 20.68 7.58
N LEU A 219 -14.88 20.31 8.66
CA LEU A 219 -13.51 20.75 8.93
C LEU A 219 -12.55 20.30 7.84
N VAL A 220 -12.64 19.05 7.38
CA VAL A 220 -11.82 18.55 6.28
C VAL A 220 -12.10 19.33 5.00
N ALA A 221 -13.38 19.57 4.65
CA ALA A 221 -13.75 20.34 3.46
C ALA A 221 -13.21 21.77 3.52
N LEU A 222 -13.31 22.44 4.67
CA LEU A 222 -12.76 23.79 4.88
C LEU A 222 -11.23 23.81 4.74
N LEU A 223 -10.54 22.84 5.35
CA LEU A 223 -9.08 22.73 5.23
C LEU A 223 -8.65 22.47 3.79
N MET A 224 -9.38 21.62 3.06
CA MET A 224 -9.13 21.39 1.63
C MET A 224 -9.37 22.66 0.81
N ALA A 225 -10.46 23.39 1.07
CA ALA A 225 -10.74 24.67 0.39
C ALA A 225 -9.64 25.69 0.63
N VAL A 226 -9.15 25.83 1.86
CA VAL A 226 -8.03 26.73 2.20
C VAL A 226 -6.73 26.27 1.55
N ALA A 227 -6.41 24.97 1.58
CA ALA A 227 -5.14 24.45 1.07
C ALA A 227 -5.06 24.46 -0.46
N TYR A 228 -6.16 24.17 -1.14
CA TYR A 228 -6.19 23.96 -2.58
C TYR A 228 -6.97 25.03 -3.36
N GLY A 229 -7.84 25.78 -2.70
CA GLY A 229 -8.69 26.78 -3.36
C GLY A 229 -7.89 27.85 -4.10
N TYR A 230 -6.89 28.44 -3.44
CA TYR A 230 -6.02 29.43 -4.06
C TYR A 230 -5.18 28.87 -5.23
N PRO A 231 -4.42 27.79 -5.07
CA PRO A 231 -3.67 27.19 -6.19
C PRO A 231 -4.56 26.80 -7.38
N ILE A 232 -5.76 26.26 -7.13
CA ILE A 232 -6.70 25.90 -8.20
C ILE A 232 -7.23 27.17 -8.89
N ALA A 233 -7.61 28.19 -8.12
CA ALA A 233 -8.09 29.46 -8.70
C ALA A 233 -6.98 30.13 -9.55
N GLN A 234 -5.73 30.11 -9.05
CA GLN A 234 -4.59 30.67 -9.76
C GLN A 234 -4.32 29.97 -11.09
N PHE A 235 -4.49 28.63 -11.15
CA PHE A 235 -4.36 27.88 -12.39
C PHE A 235 -5.34 28.32 -13.49
N PHE A 236 -6.54 28.78 -13.10
CA PHE A 236 -7.54 29.28 -14.07
C PHE A 236 -7.38 30.77 -14.39
N ILE A 237 -6.77 31.55 -13.48
CA ILE A 237 -6.57 33.02 -13.66
C ILE A 237 -5.30 33.27 -14.47
N ASP A 238 -4.20 32.60 -14.13
CA ASP A 238 -2.90 32.70 -14.80
C ASP A 238 -2.45 31.27 -15.24
N PRO A 239 -3.00 30.74 -16.32
CA PRO A 239 -2.55 29.44 -16.84
C PRO A 239 -1.09 29.52 -17.28
N PRO A 240 -0.26 28.49 -16.99
CA PRO A 240 1.16 28.44 -17.32
C PRO A 240 1.44 28.46 -18.81
#